data_e280411997dccc5af838c6396992d10b
#
_entry.id   e280411997dccc5af838c6396992d10b
#
_cell.length_a   1.000
_cell.length_b   1.000
_cell.length_c   1.000
_cell.angle_alpha   90.00
_cell.angle_beta   90.00
_cell.angle_gamma   90.00
#
_symmetry.space_group_name_H-M   'P 1'
#
loop_
_entity.id
_entity.type
_entity.pdbx_description
1 polymer ?
#
loop_
_entity_poly.entity_id
_entity_poly.type
_entity_poly.pdbx_seq_one_letter_code
_entity_poly.pdbx_strand_id
1 'polypeptide(L)'
;MADAPQNSSIAPDARPRLPHGVRLAQSEAHGGWVLLAPERVFKADAIAVEIIKRCTGEATLGGIADDLAKTFSAPRERVLADMTALLRGLADKKLLEL
;
A
#
# COMPACT_ATOMS: atom_id res chain seq x y z
N MET A 1 -24.95 -7.92 -11.26
CA MET A 1 -24.41 -7.70 -11.03
C MET A 1 -23.62 -7.26 -10.98
N ALA A 2 -23.42 -7.07 -11.24
CA ALA A 2 -22.68 -6.71 -11.24
C ALA A 2 -21.86 -6.46 -11.05
N ASP A 3 -21.36 -6.35 -11.03
CA ASP A 3 -20.58 -6.17 -10.66
C ASP A 3 -19.71 -5.67 -10.66
N ALA A 4 -19.82 -5.86 -10.85
CA ALA A 4 -18.83 -5.24 -10.91
C ALA A 4 -17.75 -4.63 -10.66
N PRO A 5 -17.34 -3.73 -10.82
CA PRO A 5 -16.04 -3.16 -10.79
C PRO A 5 -15.46 -3.11 -9.44
N GLN A 6 -15.94 -3.88 -8.62
CA GLN A 6 -15.44 -3.92 -7.32
C GLN A 6 -14.07 -4.51 -7.27
N ASN A 7 -13.55 -4.90 -8.37
CA ASN A 7 -12.17 -5.34 -8.42
C ASN A 7 -11.20 -4.24 -8.00
N SER A 8 -11.64 -2.99 -7.90
CA SER A 8 -10.78 -1.94 -7.39
C SER A 8 -10.92 -1.76 -5.88
N SER A 9 -11.82 -2.49 -5.23
CA SER A 9 -11.92 -2.35 -3.78
C SER A 9 -11.21 -3.50 -3.08
N ILE A 10 -10.88 -3.25 -1.81
CA ILE A 10 -10.20 -4.21 -0.96
C ILE A 10 -11.01 -4.30 0.31
N ALA A 11 -11.18 -5.53 0.81
CA ALA A 11 -11.95 -5.74 2.03
C ALA A 11 -11.32 -4.97 3.21
N PRO A 12 -12.13 -4.32 4.05
CA PRO A 12 -11.59 -3.55 5.17
C PRO A 12 -10.81 -4.37 6.17
N ASP A 13 -11.11 -5.66 6.28
CA ASP A 13 -10.43 -6.54 7.21
C ASP A 13 -9.24 -7.26 6.57
N ALA A 14 -8.92 -6.95 5.33
CA ALA A 14 -7.72 -7.48 4.71
C ALA A 14 -6.48 -6.98 5.48
N ARG A 15 -5.46 -7.82 5.54
CA ARG A 15 -4.22 -7.50 6.25
C ARG A 15 -3.08 -7.48 5.25
N PRO A 16 -2.86 -6.33 4.61
CA PRO A 16 -1.84 -6.26 3.55
C PRO A 16 -0.44 -6.47 4.11
N ARG A 17 0.38 -7.14 3.33
CA ARG A 17 1.77 -7.38 3.70
C ARG A 17 2.64 -7.50 2.46
N LEU A 18 3.94 -7.29 2.65
CA LEU A 18 4.89 -7.46 1.56
C LEU A 18 5.26 -8.93 1.45
N PRO A 19 5.28 -9.48 0.23
CA PRO A 19 5.70 -10.87 0.05
C PRO A 19 7.18 -11.04 0.37
N HIS A 20 7.60 -12.28 0.54
CA HIS A 20 9.00 -12.60 0.73
C HIS A 20 9.81 -12.05 -0.44
N GLY A 21 10.91 -11.38 -0.14
CA GLY A 21 11.77 -10.81 -1.18
C GLY A 21 11.40 -9.40 -1.62
N VAL A 22 10.33 -8.84 -1.08
CA VAL A 22 9.93 -7.46 -1.38
C VAL A 22 10.11 -6.63 -0.12
N ARG A 23 10.80 -5.49 -0.23
CA ARG A 23 11.03 -4.64 0.93
C ARG A 23 11.15 -3.18 0.55
N LEU A 24 10.88 -2.34 1.53
CA LEU A 24 11.02 -0.90 1.37
C LEU A 24 12.42 -0.50 1.81
N ALA A 25 13.09 0.35 1.03
CA ALA A 25 14.45 0.77 1.34
C ALA A 25 14.71 2.18 0.83
N GLN A 26 15.70 2.82 1.41
CA GLN A 26 16.17 4.11 0.91
C GLN A 26 17.27 3.86 -0.11
N SER A 27 17.28 4.65 -1.19
CA SER A 27 18.27 4.50 -2.24
C SER A 27 18.67 5.87 -2.76
N GLU A 28 19.93 6.22 -2.54
CA GLU A 28 20.44 7.48 -3.05
C GLU A 28 20.46 7.48 -4.58
N ALA A 29 20.72 6.32 -5.16
CA ALA A 29 20.76 6.21 -6.62
C ALA A 29 19.43 6.56 -7.26
N HIS A 30 18.34 6.34 -6.54
CA HIS A 30 16.99 6.62 -7.05
C HIS A 30 16.38 7.87 -6.43
N GLY A 31 17.12 8.56 -5.59
CA GLY A 31 16.67 9.84 -5.04
C GLY A 31 15.72 9.73 -3.87
N GLY A 32 15.67 8.60 -3.18
CA GLY A 32 14.80 8.47 -2.03
C GLY A 32 14.36 7.05 -1.77
N TRP A 33 13.09 6.89 -1.39
CA TRP A 33 12.56 5.59 -1.04
C TRP A 33 12.18 4.78 -2.27
N VAL A 34 12.43 3.47 -2.19
CA VAL A 34 12.08 2.53 -3.26
C VAL A 34 11.50 1.27 -2.65
N LEU A 35 10.68 0.59 -3.42
CA LEU A 35 10.22 -0.75 -3.11
C LEU A 35 11.08 -1.70 -3.93
N LEU A 36 11.84 -2.55 -3.24
CA LEU A 36 12.75 -3.49 -3.89
C LEU A 36 12.09 -4.84 -4.01
N ALA A 37 12.17 -5.41 -5.20
CA ALA A 37 11.71 -6.76 -5.49
C ALA A 37 12.78 -7.45 -6.32
N PRO A 38 12.74 -8.78 -6.45
CA PRO A 38 13.75 -9.46 -7.27
C PRO A 38 13.74 -8.88 -8.68
N GLU A 39 14.90 -8.37 -9.10
CA GLU A 39 15.11 -7.82 -10.44
C GLU A 39 14.27 -6.60 -10.78
N ARG A 40 13.60 -5.99 -9.80
CA ARG A 40 12.78 -4.81 -10.05
C ARG A 40 12.91 -3.81 -8.92
N VAL A 41 12.80 -2.54 -9.28
CA VAL A 41 12.84 -1.43 -8.32
C VAL A 41 11.73 -0.45 -8.69
N PHE A 42 10.96 -0.03 -7.70
CA PHE A 42 9.85 0.91 -7.91
C PHE A 42 10.03 2.09 -6.96
N LYS A 43 9.91 3.30 -7.48
CA LYS A 43 9.99 4.48 -6.63
C LYS A 43 8.74 4.58 -5.77
N ALA A 44 8.93 5.03 -4.53
CA ALA A 44 7.83 5.23 -3.59
C ALA A 44 7.86 6.69 -3.12
N ASP A 45 6.76 7.41 -3.36
CA ASP A 45 6.67 8.78 -2.86
C ASP A 45 6.36 8.76 -1.36
N ALA A 46 6.30 9.95 -0.75
CA ALA A 46 6.13 10.06 0.69
C ALA A 46 4.85 9.36 1.18
N ILE A 47 3.78 9.48 0.42
CA ILE A 47 2.50 8.87 0.80
C ILE A 47 2.60 7.34 0.69
N ALA A 48 3.17 6.86 -0.41
CA ALA A 48 3.34 5.41 -0.61
C ALA A 48 4.19 4.80 0.49
N VAL A 49 5.26 5.48 0.90
CA VAL A 49 6.12 5.01 1.98
C VAL A 49 5.32 4.81 3.26
N GLU A 50 4.50 5.78 3.63
CA GLU A 50 3.72 5.69 4.86
C GLU A 50 2.71 4.57 4.81
N ILE A 51 2.12 4.32 3.64
CA ILE A 51 1.19 3.21 3.49
C ILE A 51 1.94 1.88 3.58
N ILE A 52 3.03 1.74 2.84
CA ILE A 52 3.78 0.48 2.76
C ILE A 52 4.41 0.11 4.10
N LYS A 53 4.88 1.08 4.86
CA LYS A 53 5.45 0.83 6.19
C LYS A 53 4.46 0.12 7.11
N ARG A 54 3.18 0.34 6.90
CA ARG A 54 2.14 -0.24 7.76
C ARG A 54 1.62 -1.57 7.25
N CYS A 55 2.13 -2.02 6.09
CA CYS A 55 1.70 -3.29 5.49
C CYS A 55 2.54 -4.44 6.04
N THR A 56 2.32 -4.77 7.31
CA THR A 56 3.10 -5.79 8.02
C THR A 56 2.38 -7.13 8.10
N GLY A 57 1.14 -7.18 7.65
CA GLY A 57 0.32 -8.38 7.82
C GLY A 57 -0.44 -8.43 9.12
N GLU A 58 -0.20 -7.48 10.03
CA GLU A 58 -0.87 -7.44 11.33
C GLU A 58 -2.04 -6.46 11.36
N ALA A 59 -1.88 -5.32 10.72
CA ALA A 59 -2.92 -4.30 10.72
C ALA A 59 -3.89 -4.54 9.57
N THR A 60 -5.17 -4.27 9.81
CA THR A 60 -6.17 -4.34 8.76
C THR A 60 -6.13 -3.10 7.91
N LEU A 61 -6.67 -3.19 6.71
CA LEU A 61 -6.77 -2.04 5.81
C LEU A 61 -7.49 -0.88 6.50
N GLY A 62 -8.61 -1.17 7.16
CA GLY A 62 -9.37 -0.14 7.88
C GLY A 62 -8.56 0.50 9.00
N GLY A 63 -7.80 -0.31 9.73
CA GLY A 63 -6.95 0.20 10.80
C GLY A 63 -5.83 1.09 10.28
N ILE A 64 -5.24 0.72 9.16
CA ILE A 64 -4.20 1.53 8.53
C ILE A 64 -4.80 2.85 8.05
N ALA A 65 -5.99 2.81 7.47
CA ALA A 65 -6.65 4.03 7.01
C ALA A 65 -6.94 4.98 8.16
N ASP A 66 -7.40 4.45 9.30
CA ASP A 66 -7.64 5.25 10.49
C ASP A 66 -6.36 5.94 10.98
N ASP A 67 -5.28 5.18 11.02
CA ASP A 67 -4.00 5.69 11.48
C ASP A 67 -3.46 6.78 10.55
N LEU A 68 -3.52 6.55 9.26
CA LEU A 68 -3.05 7.53 8.29
C LEU A 68 -3.92 8.79 8.27
N ALA A 69 -5.22 8.63 8.42
CA ALA A 69 -6.11 9.79 8.47
C ALA A 69 -5.75 10.70 9.63
N LYS A 70 -5.41 10.12 10.77
CA LYS A 70 -4.98 10.90 11.93
C LYS A 70 -3.62 11.53 11.70
N THR A 71 -2.67 10.74 11.19
CA THR A 71 -1.31 11.20 11.00
C THR A 71 -1.23 12.39 10.06
N PHE A 72 -2.03 12.36 9.00
CA PHE A 72 -1.99 13.40 7.97
C PHE A 72 -3.15 14.40 8.09
N SER A 73 -3.99 14.25 9.11
CA SER A 73 -5.17 15.12 9.29
C SER A 73 -5.98 15.18 8.00
N ALA A 74 -6.20 14.03 7.39
CA ALA A 74 -6.90 13.93 6.11
C ALA A 74 -8.20 13.15 6.28
N PRO A 75 -9.20 13.40 5.40
CA PRO A 75 -10.45 12.64 5.47
C PRO A 75 -10.19 11.16 5.23
N ARG A 76 -10.76 10.32 6.08
CA ARG A 76 -10.55 8.88 6.01
C ARG A 76 -10.93 8.30 4.65
N GLU A 77 -12.00 8.80 4.07
CA GLU A 77 -12.47 8.31 2.77
C GLU A 77 -11.44 8.53 1.68
N ARG A 78 -10.80 9.69 1.72
CA ARG A 78 -9.77 10.00 0.74
C ARG A 78 -8.53 9.14 0.93
N VAL A 79 -8.12 8.97 2.19
CA VAL A 79 -7.00 8.10 2.52
C VAL A 79 -7.27 6.69 2.03
N LEU A 80 -8.47 6.19 2.30
CA LEU A 80 -8.85 4.84 1.91
C LEU A 80 -8.84 4.68 0.40
N ALA A 81 -9.32 5.68 -0.34
CA ALA A 81 -9.32 5.62 -1.80
C ALA A 81 -7.88 5.59 -2.34
N ASP A 82 -7.01 6.43 -1.80
CA ASP A 82 -5.61 6.48 -2.23
C ASP A 82 -4.89 5.17 -1.91
N MET A 83 -5.14 4.62 -0.71
CA MET A 83 -4.57 3.34 -0.31
C MET A 83 -5.02 2.22 -1.23
N THR A 84 -6.32 2.17 -1.52
CA THR A 84 -6.87 1.11 -2.35
C THR A 84 -6.23 1.12 -3.74
N ALA A 85 -6.09 2.30 -4.33
CA ALA A 85 -5.48 2.43 -5.64
C ALA A 85 -4.02 1.94 -5.61
N LEU A 86 -3.26 2.37 -4.62
CA LEU A 86 -1.85 1.97 -4.51
C LEU A 86 -1.72 0.47 -4.27
N LEU A 87 -2.47 -0.05 -3.29
CA LEU A 87 -2.32 -1.45 -2.89
C LEU A 87 -2.82 -2.39 -3.98
N ARG A 88 -3.89 -2.01 -4.68
CA ARG A 88 -4.38 -2.82 -5.79
C ARG A 88 -3.34 -2.89 -6.92
N GLY A 89 -2.72 -1.74 -7.23
CA GLY A 89 -1.67 -1.71 -8.25
C GLY A 89 -0.48 -2.57 -7.87
N LEU A 90 -0.07 -2.52 -6.60
CA LEU A 90 1.03 -3.35 -6.13
C LEU A 90 0.67 -4.83 -6.13
N ALA A 91 -0.55 -5.15 -5.73
CA ALA A 91 -1.01 -6.55 -5.73
C ALA A 91 -1.04 -7.12 -7.14
N ASP A 92 -1.47 -6.31 -8.11
CA ASP A 92 -1.49 -6.73 -9.52
C ASP A 92 -0.09 -7.05 -10.03
N LYS A 93 0.93 -6.38 -9.49
CA LYS A 93 2.32 -6.63 -9.85
C LYS A 93 2.98 -7.68 -8.97
N LYS A 94 2.22 -8.28 -8.07
CA LYS A 94 2.69 -9.29 -7.12
C LYS A 94 3.72 -8.75 -6.15
N LEU A 95 3.61 -7.47 -5.84
CA LEU A 95 4.48 -6.80 -4.89
C LEU A 95 3.82 -6.65 -3.52
N LEU A 96 2.59 -7.09 -3.40
CA LEU A 96 1.83 -7.00 -2.16
C LEU A 96 0.85 -8.15 -2.08
N GLU A 97 0.67 -8.68 -0.87
CA GLU A 97 -0.34 -9.71 -0.58
C GLU A 97 -1.43 -9.08 0.27
N LEU A 98 -2.66 -9.44 -0.05
CA LEU A 98 -3.82 -8.91 0.66
C LEU A 98 -4.49 -9.97 1.52
#